data_bf50fdd19c0302ac3ef231eeccba3ac2
#
_entry.id   bf50fdd19c0302ac3ef231eeccba3ac2
#
_cell.length_a   1.000
_cell.length_b   1.000
_cell.length_c   1.000
_cell.angle_alpha   90.00
_cell.angle_beta   90.00
_cell.angle_gamma   90.00
#
_symmetry.space_group_name_H-M   'P 1'
#
loop_
_entity.id
_entity.type
_entity.pdbx_description
1 polymer ?
#
loop_
_entity_poly.entity_id
_entity_poly.type
_entity_poly.pdbx_seq_one_letter_code
_entity_poly.pdbx_strand_id
1 'polypeptide(L)'
;MFYIVRLFIYHAEANEKPEPDRTILLEQFGIMSKRLWYGITWPSAILTLIFGPYIWYLYGQTDKWLQVKLGFVVGLYIYHYTLHIIYKQQAAGVFKYSSGKLRVWNEVATIFLIAIVMLVVVKSSMSLLWGLGGLVIFVIVLMSAIKIYKAIRERK
;
A
#
# COMPACT_ATOMS: atom_id res chain seq x y z
N MET A 1 -3.26 4.99 1.48
CA MET A 1 -3.24 3.53 1.24
C MET A 1 -2.89 2.73 2.49
N PHE A 2 -1.86 3.03 3.27
CA PHE A 2 -1.45 2.25 4.45
C PHE A 2 -2.56 1.99 5.46
N TYR A 3 -3.31 3.01 5.82
CA TYR A 3 -4.32 2.89 6.86
C TYR A 3 -5.51 2.02 6.44
N ILE A 4 -5.88 2.02 5.16
CA ILE A 4 -6.98 1.18 4.67
C ILE A 4 -6.63 -0.32 4.76
N VAL A 5 -5.38 -0.69 4.47
CA VAL A 5 -4.94 -2.09 4.59
C VAL A 5 -4.96 -2.55 6.05
N ARG A 6 -4.60 -1.67 6.99
CA ARG A 6 -4.75 -1.96 8.43
C ARG A 6 -6.20 -2.21 8.82
N LEU A 7 -7.14 -1.42 8.28
CA LEU A 7 -8.57 -1.68 8.51
C LEU A 7 -9.01 -3.04 7.94
N PHE A 8 -8.49 -3.43 6.78
CA PHE A 8 -8.78 -4.76 6.22
C PHE A 8 -8.23 -5.89 7.10
N ILE A 9 -7.06 -5.70 7.72
CA ILE A 9 -6.49 -6.64 8.68
C ILE A 9 -7.40 -6.79 9.89
N TYR A 10 -7.79 -5.67 10.53
CA TYR A 10 -8.66 -5.68 11.70
C TYR A 10 -10.06 -6.22 11.38
N HIS A 11 -10.57 -5.94 10.20
CA HIS A 11 -11.85 -6.48 9.73
C HIS A 11 -11.80 -8.00 9.58
N ALA A 12 -10.68 -8.54 9.04
CA ALA A 12 -10.47 -9.98 8.96
C ALA A 12 -10.30 -10.62 10.35
N GLU A 13 -9.57 -9.97 11.27
CA GLU A 13 -9.41 -10.43 12.66
C GLU A 13 -10.73 -10.38 13.44
N ALA A 14 -11.57 -9.39 13.19
CA ALA A 14 -12.90 -9.29 13.79
C ALA A 14 -13.82 -10.45 13.38
N ASN A 15 -13.68 -10.94 12.14
CA ASN A 15 -14.46 -12.09 11.67
C ASN A 15 -14.15 -13.41 12.39
N GLU A 16 -12.98 -13.50 13.03
CA GLU A 16 -12.55 -14.68 13.81
C GLU A 16 -12.99 -14.62 15.29
N LYS A 17 -13.61 -13.51 15.73
CA LYS A 17 -14.02 -13.34 17.13
C LYS A 17 -15.37 -14.02 17.42
N PRO A 18 -15.65 -14.37 18.70
CA PRO A 18 -16.96 -14.86 19.12
C PRO A 18 -18.02 -13.74 19.07
N GLU A 19 -19.29 -14.15 18.99
CA GLU A 19 -20.40 -13.21 19.18
C GLU A 19 -20.53 -12.81 20.67
N PRO A 20 -20.97 -11.58 20.99
CA PRO A 20 -21.47 -10.52 20.10
C PRO A 20 -20.41 -9.61 19.51
N ASP A 21 -19.15 -9.72 19.93
CA ASP A 21 -18.05 -8.84 19.53
C ASP A 21 -17.82 -8.84 18.01
N ARG A 22 -17.98 -10.01 17.40
CA ARG A 22 -17.84 -10.18 15.96
C ARG A 22 -18.77 -9.25 15.18
N THR A 23 -20.06 -9.29 15.47
CA THR A 23 -21.06 -8.50 14.75
C THR A 23 -20.81 -7.01 14.92
N ILE A 24 -20.53 -6.54 16.14
CA ILE A 24 -20.29 -5.14 16.45
C ILE A 24 -19.04 -4.62 15.72
N LEU A 25 -17.95 -5.39 15.75
CA LEU A 25 -16.69 -4.99 15.12
C LEU A 25 -16.76 -5.04 13.59
N LEU A 26 -17.43 -6.02 13.00
CA LEU A 26 -17.63 -6.10 11.56
C LEU A 26 -18.40 -4.92 11.02
N GLU A 27 -19.46 -4.50 11.69
CA GLU A 27 -20.22 -3.30 11.32
C GLU A 27 -19.36 -2.05 11.43
N GLN A 28 -18.65 -1.86 12.55
CA GLN A 28 -17.79 -0.70 12.78
C GLN A 28 -16.68 -0.61 11.75
N PHE A 29 -15.93 -1.68 11.49
CA PHE A 29 -14.86 -1.68 10.49
C PHE A 29 -15.39 -1.54 9.07
N GLY A 30 -16.58 -2.05 8.77
CA GLY A 30 -17.26 -1.86 7.49
C GLY A 30 -17.55 -0.36 7.22
N ILE A 31 -18.11 0.35 8.19
CA ILE A 31 -18.37 1.79 8.11
C ILE A 31 -17.05 2.58 7.95
N MET A 32 -16.05 2.29 8.77
CA MET A 32 -14.75 2.97 8.72
C MET A 32 -14.05 2.75 7.37
N SER A 33 -14.03 1.52 6.88
CA SER A 33 -13.44 1.16 5.59
C SER A 33 -14.14 1.88 4.43
N LYS A 34 -15.48 1.94 4.43
CA LYS A 34 -16.26 2.65 3.41
C LYS A 34 -15.95 4.15 3.38
N ARG A 35 -15.95 4.80 4.55
CA ARG A 35 -15.64 6.23 4.67
C ARG A 35 -14.23 6.56 4.22
N LEU A 36 -13.24 5.77 4.63
CA LEU A 36 -11.85 5.98 4.24
C LEU A 36 -11.63 5.70 2.75
N TRP A 37 -12.26 4.65 2.23
CA TRP A 37 -12.10 4.22 0.84
C TRP A 37 -12.62 5.28 -0.14
N TYR A 38 -13.87 5.69 0.03
CA TYR A 38 -14.52 6.65 -0.87
C TYR A 38 -14.27 8.11 -0.49
N GLY A 39 -14.05 8.42 0.78
CA GLY A 39 -13.82 9.79 1.24
C GLY A 39 -12.39 10.29 1.06
N ILE A 40 -11.41 9.41 1.12
CA ILE A 40 -9.99 9.81 1.07
C ILE A 40 -9.22 9.05 0.00
N THR A 41 -9.30 7.71 -0.04
CA THR A 41 -8.40 6.90 -0.85
C THR A 41 -8.65 7.08 -2.35
N TRP A 42 -9.91 7.03 -2.79
CA TRP A 42 -10.27 7.26 -4.19
C TRP A 42 -10.06 8.72 -4.63
N PRO A 43 -10.54 9.74 -3.90
CA PRO A 43 -10.28 11.12 -4.28
C PRO A 43 -8.79 11.45 -4.40
N SER A 44 -7.96 10.99 -3.46
CA SER A 44 -6.51 11.18 -3.53
C SER A 44 -5.88 10.50 -4.75
N ALA A 45 -6.33 9.31 -5.12
CA ALA A 45 -5.84 8.61 -6.31
C ALA A 45 -6.22 9.38 -7.59
N ILE A 46 -7.47 9.86 -7.70
CA ILE A 46 -7.93 10.66 -8.85
C ILE A 46 -7.14 11.96 -8.97
N LEU A 47 -6.96 12.69 -7.85
CA LEU A 47 -6.17 13.93 -7.85
C LEU A 47 -4.72 13.67 -8.28
N THR A 48 -4.11 12.59 -7.83
CA THR A 48 -2.76 12.21 -8.25
C THR A 48 -2.70 11.91 -9.75
N LEU A 49 -3.74 11.27 -10.30
CA LEU A 49 -3.84 10.96 -11.74
C LEU A 49 -4.02 12.23 -12.60
N ILE A 50 -4.67 13.25 -12.06
CA ILE A 50 -4.86 14.53 -12.75
C ILE A 50 -3.59 15.39 -12.65
N PHE A 51 -3.12 15.64 -11.44
CA PHE A 51 -1.98 16.54 -11.21
C PHE A 51 -0.65 15.94 -11.66
N GLY A 52 -0.47 14.62 -11.61
CA GLY A 52 0.76 13.97 -12.05
C GLY A 52 1.11 14.27 -13.52
N PRO A 53 0.23 13.95 -14.48
CA PRO A 53 0.43 14.30 -15.89
C PRO A 53 0.46 15.80 -16.16
N TYR A 54 -0.32 16.59 -15.44
CA TYR A 54 -0.32 18.04 -15.57
C TYR A 54 1.05 18.64 -15.21
N ILE A 55 1.63 18.24 -14.09
CA ILE A 55 2.98 18.67 -13.67
C ILE A 55 4.03 18.19 -14.68
N TRP A 56 3.90 16.97 -15.20
CA TRP A 56 4.79 16.45 -16.22
C TRP A 56 4.73 17.29 -17.51
N TYR A 57 3.52 17.65 -17.94
CA TYR A 57 3.32 18.55 -19.09
C TYR A 57 4.01 19.91 -18.89
N LEU A 58 3.87 20.52 -17.70
CA LEU A 58 4.53 21.79 -17.36
C LEU A 58 6.06 21.67 -17.27
N TYR A 59 6.56 20.52 -16.81
CA TYR A 59 7.98 20.27 -16.70
C TYR A 59 8.67 20.16 -18.07
N GLY A 60 7.97 19.69 -19.09
CA GLY A 60 8.38 19.68 -20.49
C GLY A 60 9.52 18.74 -20.85
N GLN A 61 10.11 18.00 -19.88
CA GLN A 61 11.20 17.06 -20.09
C GLN A 61 10.83 15.67 -19.55
N THR A 62 11.37 14.64 -20.20
CA THR A 62 11.13 13.26 -19.80
C THR A 62 12.46 12.56 -19.49
N ASP A 63 13.01 12.89 -18.34
CA ASP A 63 14.24 12.28 -17.84
C ASP A 63 14.08 10.79 -17.52
N LYS A 64 15.17 10.02 -17.54
CA LYS A 64 15.17 8.59 -17.23
C LYS A 64 14.58 8.28 -15.84
N TRP A 65 14.90 9.08 -14.83
CA TRP A 65 14.35 8.92 -13.47
C TRP A 65 12.84 9.11 -13.45
N LEU A 66 12.29 10.00 -14.27
CA LEU A 66 10.86 10.24 -14.37
C LEU A 66 10.14 9.05 -15.01
N GLN A 67 10.72 8.45 -16.06
CA GLN A 67 10.16 7.25 -16.71
C GLN A 67 10.07 6.10 -15.72
N VAL A 68 11.14 5.84 -14.95
CA VAL A 68 11.16 4.80 -13.91
C VAL A 68 10.11 5.10 -12.83
N LYS A 69 10.02 6.36 -12.36
CA LYS A 69 8.99 6.79 -11.41
C LYS A 69 7.57 6.53 -11.94
N LEU A 70 7.30 6.86 -13.19
CA LEU A 70 5.99 6.59 -13.80
C LEU A 70 5.66 5.10 -13.82
N GLY A 71 6.64 4.22 -14.10
CA GLY A 71 6.49 2.77 -13.98
C GLY A 71 6.06 2.35 -12.57
N PHE A 72 6.70 2.88 -11.52
CA PHE A 72 6.30 2.63 -10.13
C PHE A 72 4.91 3.17 -9.81
N VAL A 73 4.53 4.32 -10.36
CA VAL A 73 3.19 4.89 -10.17
C VAL A 73 2.13 3.99 -10.81
N VAL A 74 2.37 3.47 -12.02
CA VAL A 74 1.47 2.49 -12.65
C VAL A 74 1.35 1.23 -11.78
N GLY A 75 2.45 0.69 -11.28
CA GLY A 75 2.44 -0.42 -10.31
C GLY A 75 1.61 -0.11 -9.06
N LEU A 76 1.71 1.11 -8.55
CA LEU A 76 0.91 1.57 -7.41
C LEU A 76 -0.60 1.62 -7.72
N TYR A 77 -1.01 1.97 -8.94
CA TYR A 77 -2.41 1.92 -9.37
C TYR A 77 -2.91 0.48 -9.52
N ILE A 78 -2.09 -0.42 -10.02
CA ILE A 78 -2.42 -1.86 -10.04
C ILE A 78 -2.63 -2.37 -8.61
N TYR A 79 -1.73 -2.00 -7.69
CA TYR A 79 -1.88 -2.31 -6.26
C TYR A 79 -3.16 -1.71 -5.68
N HIS A 80 -3.49 -0.45 -5.99
CA HIS A 80 -4.74 0.19 -5.57
C HIS A 80 -5.98 -0.58 -6.06
N TYR A 81 -5.95 -1.07 -7.28
CA TYR A 81 -7.04 -1.89 -7.82
C TYR A 81 -7.20 -3.22 -7.08
N THR A 82 -6.10 -3.89 -6.71
CA THR A 82 -6.18 -5.10 -5.88
C THR A 82 -6.80 -4.82 -4.50
N LEU A 83 -6.48 -3.68 -3.89
CA LEU A 83 -7.12 -3.23 -2.64
C LEU A 83 -8.63 -2.98 -2.83
N HIS A 84 -9.04 -2.48 -4.00
CA HIS A 84 -10.46 -2.31 -4.31
C HIS A 84 -11.21 -3.65 -4.35
N ILE A 85 -10.59 -4.68 -4.92
CA ILE A 85 -11.16 -6.03 -4.94
C ILE A 85 -11.29 -6.56 -3.50
N ILE A 86 -10.26 -6.41 -2.67
CA ILE A 86 -10.28 -6.83 -1.26
C ILE A 86 -11.38 -6.09 -0.50
N TYR A 87 -11.49 -4.77 -0.69
CA TYR A 87 -12.55 -3.96 -0.10
C TYR A 87 -13.95 -4.50 -0.46
N LYS A 88 -14.21 -4.75 -1.75
CA LYS A 88 -15.50 -5.27 -2.21
C LYS A 88 -15.82 -6.66 -1.61
N GLN A 89 -14.83 -7.54 -1.53
CA GLN A 89 -14.99 -8.86 -0.92
C GLN A 89 -15.36 -8.74 0.56
N GLN A 90 -14.63 -7.96 1.34
CA GLN A 90 -14.92 -7.77 2.76
C GLN A 90 -16.26 -7.05 3.00
N ALA A 91 -16.62 -6.08 2.16
CA ALA A 91 -17.92 -5.41 2.21
C ALA A 91 -19.10 -6.37 1.91
N ALA A 92 -18.86 -7.42 1.15
CA ALA A 92 -19.80 -8.50 0.88
C ALA A 92 -19.74 -9.64 1.93
N GLY A 93 -18.98 -9.48 3.03
CA GLY A 93 -18.80 -10.50 4.06
C GLY A 93 -17.88 -11.66 3.67
N VAL A 94 -17.15 -11.55 2.56
CA VAL A 94 -16.23 -12.58 2.06
C VAL A 94 -14.81 -12.29 2.51
N PHE A 95 -14.28 -13.06 3.47
CA PHE A 95 -12.93 -12.93 4.01
C PHE A 95 -11.97 -13.96 3.38
N LYS A 96 -11.56 -13.71 2.13
CA LYS A 96 -10.69 -14.63 1.38
C LYS A 96 -9.24 -14.65 1.89
N TYR A 97 -8.76 -13.55 2.44
CA TYR A 97 -7.37 -13.38 2.86
C TYR A 97 -7.27 -13.31 4.39
N SER A 98 -6.38 -14.11 4.97
CA SER A 98 -6.07 -14.05 6.39
C SER A 98 -5.37 -12.74 6.77
N SER A 99 -5.47 -12.33 8.03
CA SER A 99 -4.81 -11.14 8.57
C SER A 99 -3.30 -11.14 8.32
N GLY A 100 -2.65 -12.31 8.41
CA GLY A 100 -1.23 -12.47 8.12
C GLY A 100 -0.84 -12.16 6.68
N LYS A 101 -1.65 -12.61 5.69
CA LYS A 101 -1.43 -12.27 4.27
C LYS A 101 -1.63 -10.78 4.01
N LEU A 102 -2.64 -10.17 4.60
CA LEU A 102 -2.89 -8.74 4.47
C LEU A 102 -1.78 -7.88 5.10
N ARG A 103 -1.14 -8.35 6.18
CA ARG A 103 0.02 -7.68 6.77
C ARG A 103 1.20 -7.63 5.80
N VAL A 104 1.54 -8.77 5.16
CA VAL A 104 2.57 -8.80 4.11
C VAL A 104 2.18 -7.88 2.95
N TRP A 105 0.92 -7.87 2.56
CA TRP A 105 0.41 -7.02 1.50
C TRP A 105 0.52 -5.52 1.83
N ASN A 106 0.43 -5.15 3.11
CA ASN A 106 0.65 -3.77 3.56
C ASN A 106 2.08 -3.29 3.30
N GLU A 107 3.08 -4.17 3.38
CA GLU A 107 4.48 -3.81 3.14
C GLU A 107 4.75 -3.47 1.67
N VAL A 108 3.95 -3.99 0.75
CA VAL A 108 4.04 -3.63 -0.68
C VAL A 108 3.83 -2.11 -0.87
N ALA A 109 2.89 -1.51 -0.14
CA ALA A 109 2.69 -0.06 -0.17
C ALA A 109 3.91 0.72 0.35
N THR A 110 4.56 0.21 1.40
CA THR A 110 5.80 0.79 1.94
C THR A 110 6.92 0.78 0.90
N ILE A 111 7.09 -0.35 0.20
CA ILE A 111 8.10 -0.49 -0.86
C ILE A 111 7.85 0.53 -1.97
N PHE A 112 6.62 0.64 -2.47
CA PHE A 112 6.27 1.62 -3.50
C PHE A 112 6.52 3.06 -3.05
N LEU A 113 6.15 3.41 -1.81
CA LEU A 113 6.38 4.76 -1.28
C LEU A 113 7.86 5.09 -1.27
N ILE A 114 8.67 4.21 -0.71
CA ILE A 114 10.12 4.44 -0.59
C ILE A 114 10.77 4.48 -1.97
N ALA A 115 10.42 3.57 -2.88
CA ALA A 115 10.92 3.56 -4.25
C ALA A 115 10.65 4.90 -4.96
N ILE A 116 9.42 5.39 -4.91
CA ILE A 116 9.02 6.63 -5.57
C ILE A 116 9.72 7.84 -4.94
N VAL A 117 9.82 7.90 -3.60
CA VAL A 117 10.50 9.01 -2.90
C VAL A 117 12.00 9.00 -3.19
N MET A 118 12.65 7.83 -3.10
CA MET A 118 14.08 7.71 -3.38
C MET A 118 14.42 8.11 -4.81
N LEU A 119 13.62 7.73 -5.80
CA LEU A 119 13.83 8.15 -7.20
C LEU A 119 13.78 9.68 -7.36
N VAL A 120 12.95 10.36 -6.60
CA VAL A 120 12.87 11.83 -6.65
C VAL A 120 14.04 12.48 -5.96
N VAL A 121 14.49 11.96 -4.82
CA VAL A 121 15.60 12.51 -4.03
C VAL A 121 16.94 12.30 -4.74
N VAL A 122 17.14 11.14 -5.34
CA VAL A 122 18.42 10.72 -5.96
C VAL A 122 18.60 11.28 -7.39
N LYS A 123 17.56 11.86 -7.99
CA LYS A 123 17.57 12.32 -9.40
C LYS A 123 18.73 13.23 -9.78
N SER A 124 19.35 13.94 -8.83
CA SER A 124 20.36 14.96 -9.08
C SER A 124 21.78 14.59 -8.61
N SER A 125 21.98 13.52 -7.83
CA SER A 125 23.24 13.27 -7.14
C SER A 125 23.86 11.88 -7.34
N MET A 126 23.13 10.91 -7.88
CA MET A 126 23.64 9.53 -8.06
C MET A 126 23.21 8.92 -9.38
N SER A 127 23.99 7.98 -9.90
CA SER A 127 23.54 7.19 -11.04
C SER A 127 22.30 6.37 -10.67
N LEU A 128 21.38 6.20 -11.61
CA LEU A 128 20.13 5.44 -11.43
C LEU A 128 20.41 4.01 -10.90
N LEU A 129 21.54 3.41 -11.29
CA LEU A 129 21.98 2.08 -10.84
C LEU A 129 22.25 2.02 -9.33
N TRP A 130 22.90 3.04 -8.76
CA TRP A 130 23.15 3.11 -7.32
C TRP A 130 21.85 3.33 -6.53
N GLY A 131 20.92 4.15 -7.06
CA GLY A 131 19.62 4.37 -6.46
C GLY A 131 18.76 3.09 -6.44
N LEU A 132 18.74 2.34 -7.54
CA LEU A 132 18.05 1.06 -7.62
C LEU A 132 18.72 -0.01 -6.74
N GLY A 133 20.06 -0.06 -6.71
CA GLY A 133 20.79 -0.95 -5.80
C GLY A 133 20.47 -0.68 -4.34
N GLY A 134 20.45 0.57 -3.91
CA GLY A 134 20.05 0.98 -2.57
C GLY A 134 18.61 0.59 -2.24
N LEU A 135 17.70 0.73 -3.20
CA LEU A 135 16.30 0.29 -3.04
C LEU A 135 16.20 -1.23 -2.81
N VAL A 136 16.92 -2.03 -3.59
CA VAL A 136 16.93 -3.51 -3.44
C VAL A 136 17.45 -3.91 -2.07
N ILE A 137 18.57 -3.32 -1.63
CA ILE A 137 19.15 -3.56 -0.29
C ILE A 137 18.12 -3.19 0.78
N PHE A 138 17.47 -2.03 0.65
CA PHE A 138 16.46 -1.59 1.60
C PHE A 138 15.27 -2.55 1.68
N VAL A 139 14.76 -3.04 0.54
CA VAL A 139 13.68 -4.05 0.50
C VAL A 139 14.10 -5.33 1.22
N ILE A 140 15.33 -5.80 1.00
CA ILE A 140 15.86 -7.00 1.67
C ILE A 140 15.92 -6.77 3.19
N VAL A 141 16.43 -5.63 3.64
CA VAL A 141 16.50 -5.29 5.07
C VAL A 141 15.10 -5.21 5.69
N LEU A 142 14.16 -4.54 5.04
CA LEU A 142 12.77 -4.42 5.50
C LEU A 142 12.10 -5.80 5.63
N MET A 143 12.19 -6.63 4.60
CA MET A 143 11.62 -7.99 4.61
C MET A 143 12.26 -8.88 5.67
N SER A 144 13.58 -8.74 5.89
CA SER A 144 14.30 -9.44 6.95
C SER A 144 13.82 -9.01 8.34
N ALA A 145 13.68 -7.70 8.57
CA ALA A 145 13.16 -7.15 9.83
C ALA A 145 11.73 -7.64 10.13
N ILE A 146 10.87 -7.68 9.10
CA ILE A 146 9.49 -8.22 9.24
C ILE A 146 9.52 -9.70 9.61
N LYS A 147 10.36 -10.52 8.97
CA LYS A 147 10.51 -11.95 9.28
C LYS A 147 11.00 -12.16 10.71
N ILE A 148 12.01 -11.40 11.14
CA ILE A 148 12.56 -11.46 12.50
C ILE A 148 11.48 -11.07 13.53
N TYR A 149 10.77 -9.96 13.30
CA TYR A 149 9.70 -9.52 14.18
C TYR A 149 8.58 -10.56 14.29
N LYS A 150 8.19 -11.17 13.16
CA LYS A 150 7.21 -12.25 13.14
C LYS A 150 7.67 -13.46 13.94
N ALA A 151 8.92 -13.90 13.76
CA ALA A 151 9.50 -15.04 14.50
C ALA A 151 9.56 -14.79 16.01
N ILE A 152 9.88 -13.56 16.45
CA ILE A 152 9.90 -13.19 17.87
C ILE A 152 8.48 -13.19 18.45
N ARG A 153 7.49 -12.73 17.70
CA ARG A 153 6.09 -12.66 18.14
C ARG A 153 5.43 -14.04 18.24
N GLU A 154 5.78 -14.97 17.35
CA GLU A 154 5.26 -16.34 17.36
C GLU A 154 5.91 -17.23 18.44
N ARG A 155 6.98 -16.75 19.08
CA ARG A 155 7.63 -17.43 20.23
C ARG A 155 7.06 -17.02 21.60
N LYS A 156 6.21 -15.99 21.65
CA LYS A 156 5.43 -15.58 22.84
C LYS A 156 4.00 -16.06 22.75
#